data_29243566f474b513cc85e3650e7b6631
#
_entry.id   29243566f474b513cc85e3650e7b6631
#
_cell.length_a   1.000
_cell.length_b   1.000
_cell.length_c   1.000
_cell.angle_alpha   90.00
_cell.angle_beta   90.00
_cell.angle_gamma   90.00
#
_symmetry.space_group_name_H-M   'P 1'
#
loop_
_entity.id
_entity.type
_entity.pdbx_description
1 polymer ?
#
loop_
_entity_poly.entity_id
_entity_poly.type
_entity_poly.pdbx_seq_one_letter_code
_entity_poly.pdbx_strand_id
1 'polypeptide(L)'
;MKQIIQNLKSGKTKVIDVPIPNVKKNHIQIQTNKSLISAGTEKMLIEFGKANYLNKIRLQPDKFKQAINKLKIDGIKPTLDTIFNKLEQPLPLGYCNVGKIVASDTKIKNFKVGDRVVSNGFHAEIVNSPFNLSAKIPDNVSDEQAVYSILGSIALQGIRMLNPTLGETIAVFGCGSVGLITTQLLISNGCNVMAVDFDKNRLEIAKSYGADIFHLSNSDQLLNFSNNITNNNGFDGVILTLSTKSNEPIHQAAQISRKRGKIILVGDCGLKF
;
A
#
# COMPACT_ATOMS: atom_id res chain seq x y z
N MET A 1 15.02 20.27 -10.45
CA MET A 1 14.89 19.34 -9.33
C MET A 1 14.97 17.91 -9.80
N LYS A 2 15.48 16.99 -8.98
CA LYS A 2 15.54 15.57 -9.28
C LYS A 2 14.22 14.87 -8.91
N GLN A 3 13.79 13.94 -9.78
CA GLN A 3 12.59 13.12 -9.57
C GLN A 3 12.82 11.70 -10.09
N ILE A 4 12.29 10.70 -9.36
CA ILE A 4 12.33 9.31 -9.80
C ILE A 4 11.08 9.02 -10.63
N ILE A 5 11.29 8.51 -11.83
CA ILE A 5 10.22 8.13 -12.76
C ILE A 5 10.37 6.70 -13.25
N GLN A 6 9.24 6.08 -13.54
CA GLN A 6 9.13 4.80 -14.24
C GLN A 6 8.57 5.03 -15.64
N ASN A 7 9.25 4.55 -16.66
CA ASN A 7 8.70 4.48 -18.00
C ASN A 7 8.02 3.12 -18.19
N LEU A 8 6.71 3.12 -18.34
CA LEU A 8 5.92 1.89 -18.45
C LEU A 8 6.08 1.16 -19.80
N LYS A 9 6.56 1.85 -20.84
CA LYS A 9 6.83 1.24 -22.15
C LYS A 9 8.15 0.49 -22.15
N SER A 10 9.22 1.16 -21.71
CA SER A 10 10.59 0.60 -21.73
C SER A 10 10.94 -0.20 -20.47
N GLY A 11 10.14 -0.11 -19.40
CA GLY A 11 10.42 -0.73 -18.13
C GLY A 11 11.59 -0.11 -17.35
N LYS A 12 12.11 1.04 -17.78
CA LYS A 12 13.27 1.68 -17.17
C LYS A 12 12.83 2.65 -16.06
N THR A 13 13.45 2.52 -14.90
CA THR A 13 13.39 3.51 -13.80
C THR A 13 14.57 4.46 -13.94
N LYS A 14 14.34 5.76 -13.84
CA LYS A 14 15.38 6.78 -13.98
C LYS A 14 15.19 7.91 -12.98
N VAL A 15 16.30 8.52 -12.56
CA VAL A 15 16.30 9.85 -11.97
C VAL A 15 16.43 10.85 -13.11
N ILE A 16 15.56 11.83 -13.17
CA ILE A 16 15.56 12.88 -14.19
C ILE A 16 15.56 14.27 -13.54
N ASP A 17 16.09 15.24 -14.25
CA ASP A 17 15.98 16.65 -13.89
C ASP A 17 14.74 17.23 -14.54
N VAL A 18 13.88 17.84 -13.72
CA VAL A 18 12.62 18.49 -14.15
C VAL A 18 12.51 19.89 -13.54
N PRO A 19 11.75 20.79 -14.14
CA PRO A 19 11.47 22.09 -13.52
C PRO A 19 10.77 21.93 -12.15
N ILE A 20 11.00 22.89 -11.26
CA ILE A 20 10.24 22.98 -10.01
C ILE A 20 8.79 23.29 -10.35
N PRO A 21 7.80 22.51 -9.86
CA PRO A 21 6.41 22.75 -10.16
C PRO A 21 5.90 24.04 -9.48
N ASN A 22 5.08 24.82 -10.15
CA ASN A 22 4.38 25.93 -9.50
C ASN A 22 3.36 25.43 -8.47
N VAL A 23 3.13 26.22 -7.42
CA VAL A 23 2.11 25.91 -6.41
C VAL A 23 0.73 25.86 -7.06
N LYS A 24 0.04 24.73 -6.94
CA LYS A 24 -1.33 24.56 -7.47
C LYS A 24 -2.36 25.01 -6.43
N LYS A 25 -3.56 25.35 -6.90
CA LYS A 25 -4.71 25.62 -6.03
C LYS A 25 -4.95 24.45 -5.08
N ASN A 26 -5.19 24.73 -3.80
CA ASN A 26 -5.39 23.75 -2.74
C ASN A 26 -4.18 22.80 -2.50
N HIS A 27 -2.98 23.24 -2.86
CA HIS A 27 -1.76 22.46 -2.65
C HIS A 27 -0.76 23.21 -1.77
N ILE A 28 0.05 22.43 -1.09
CA ILE A 28 1.27 22.85 -0.42
C ILE A 28 2.47 22.32 -1.20
N GLN A 29 3.52 23.13 -1.29
CA GLN A 29 4.79 22.73 -1.89
C GLN A 29 5.75 22.36 -0.78
N ILE A 30 6.32 21.17 -0.89
CA ILE A 30 7.14 20.55 0.16
C ILE A 30 8.52 20.29 -0.40
N GLN A 31 9.55 20.78 0.29
CA GLN A 31 10.92 20.35 0.09
C GLN A 31 11.12 19.03 0.84
N THR A 32 11.39 17.97 0.10
CA THR A 32 11.51 16.61 0.63
C THR A 32 12.77 16.47 1.48
N ASN A 33 12.63 15.95 2.68
CA ASN A 33 13.74 15.48 3.51
C ASN A 33 13.93 13.98 3.33
N LYS A 34 12.81 13.22 3.38
CA LYS A 34 12.81 11.75 3.28
C LYS A 34 11.59 11.26 2.51
N SER A 35 11.76 10.15 1.83
CA SER A 35 10.65 9.43 1.22
C SER A 35 10.83 7.92 1.43
N LEU A 36 9.74 7.20 1.68
CA LEU A 36 9.74 5.77 1.91
C LEU A 36 9.39 5.03 0.63
N ILE A 37 10.22 4.06 0.26
CA ILE A 37 9.95 3.14 -0.85
C ILE A 37 8.99 2.06 -0.37
N SER A 38 7.83 1.98 -1.01
CA SER A 38 6.86 0.91 -0.78
C SER A 38 7.19 -0.30 -1.64
N ALA A 39 7.86 -1.28 -1.03
CA ALA A 39 8.31 -2.49 -1.72
C ALA A 39 7.18 -3.28 -2.41
N GLY A 40 5.94 -3.24 -1.90
CA GLY A 40 4.79 -3.88 -2.54
C GLY A 40 4.33 -3.15 -3.80
N THR A 41 3.82 -1.93 -3.63
CA THR A 41 3.17 -1.16 -4.71
C THR A 41 4.16 -0.72 -5.79
N GLU A 42 5.33 -0.23 -5.40
CA GLU A 42 6.32 0.26 -6.38
C GLU A 42 6.97 -0.89 -7.14
N LYS A 43 7.25 -2.02 -6.48
CA LYS A 43 7.71 -3.23 -7.17
C LYS A 43 6.71 -3.67 -8.24
N MET A 44 5.41 -3.67 -7.92
CA MET A 44 4.35 -4.01 -8.88
C MET A 44 4.37 -3.07 -10.10
N LEU A 45 4.54 -1.76 -9.90
CA LEU A 45 4.63 -0.78 -10.98
C LEU A 45 5.87 -1.00 -11.86
N ILE A 46 7.02 -1.30 -11.24
CA ILE A 46 8.27 -1.59 -11.95
C ILE A 46 8.16 -2.89 -12.75
N GLU A 47 7.61 -3.95 -12.15
CA GLU A 47 7.39 -5.23 -12.82
C GLU A 47 6.39 -5.09 -13.99
N PHE A 48 5.31 -4.34 -13.80
CA PHE A 48 4.39 -4.02 -14.88
C PHE A 48 5.11 -3.27 -16.03
N GLY A 49 5.96 -2.30 -15.72
CA GLY A 49 6.75 -1.61 -16.72
C GLY A 49 7.67 -2.55 -17.52
N LYS A 50 8.33 -3.50 -16.84
CA LYS A 50 9.23 -4.49 -17.44
C LYS A 50 8.52 -5.60 -18.21
N ALA A 51 7.24 -5.83 -17.95
CA ALA A 51 6.47 -6.90 -18.60
C ALA A 51 6.32 -6.65 -20.11
N ASN A 52 6.33 -7.72 -20.90
CA ASN A 52 6.01 -7.64 -22.32
C ASN A 52 4.51 -7.30 -22.52
N TYR A 53 4.12 -6.90 -23.73
CA TYR A 53 2.75 -6.45 -24.00
C TYR A 53 1.68 -7.51 -23.67
N LEU A 54 1.93 -8.79 -23.94
CA LEU A 54 1.01 -9.87 -23.61
C LEU A 54 0.81 -10.00 -22.10
N ASN A 55 1.88 -9.90 -21.34
CA ASN A 55 1.81 -9.93 -19.87
C ASN A 55 1.17 -8.65 -19.30
N LYS A 56 1.39 -7.46 -19.90
CA LYS A 56 0.69 -6.22 -19.52
C LYS A 56 -0.83 -6.36 -19.67
N ILE A 57 -1.29 -6.99 -20.74
CA ILE A 57 -2.71 -7.31 -20.95
C ILE A 57 -3.24 -8.23 -19.85
N ARG A 58 -2.50 -9.29 -19.52
CA ARG A 58 -2.88 -10.24 -18.46
C ARG A 58 -2.89 -9.63 -17.06
N LEU A 59 -2.03 -8.64 -16.82
CA LEU A 59 -1.96 -7.94 -15.54
C LEU A 59 -3.07 -6.90 -15.35
N GLN A 60 -3.68 -6.41 -16.44
CA GLN A 60 -4.77 -5.41 -16.38
C GLN A 60 -5.91 -5.76 -17.37
N PRO A 61 -6.65 -6.85 -17.13
CA PRO A 61 -7.69 -7.33 -18.04
C PRO A 61 -8.83 -6.33 -18.25
N ASP A 62 -9.19 -5.56 -17.22
CA ASP A 62 -10.26 -4.56 -17.31
C ASP A 62 -9.88 -3.39 -18.20
N LYS A 63 -8.65 -2.90 -18.12
CA LYS A 63 -8.16 -1.86 -19.04
C LYS A 63 -8.08 -2.38 -20.48
N PHE A 64 -7.77 -3.66 -20.66
CA PHE A 64 -7.79 -4.29 -21.97
C PHE A 64 -9.21 -4.37 -22.54
N LYS A 65 -10.22 -4.76 -21.74
CA LYS A 65 -11.65 -4.71 -22.14
C LYS A 65 -12.09 -3.29 -22.51
N GLN A 66 -11.70 -2.29 -21.73
CA GLN A 66 -11.95 -0.88 -22.06
C GLN A 66 -11.28 -0.47 -23.38
N ALA A 67 -10.05 -0.92 -23.64
CA ALA A 67 -9.36 -0.68 -24.91
C ALA A 67 -10.09 -1.36 -26.10
N ILE A 68 -10.57 -2.60 -25.94
CA ILE A 68 -11.37 -3.29 -26.98
C ILE A 68 -12.68 -2.53 -27.26
N ASN A 69 -13.38 -2.07 -26.23
CA ASN A 69 -14.60 -1.29 -26.41
C ASN A 69 -14.30 0.05 -27.10
N LYS A 70 -13.19 0.69 -26.77
CA LYS A 70 -12.75 1.91 -27.41
C LYS A 70 -12.33 1.69 -28.88
N LEU A 71 -11.71 0.54 -29.19
CA LEU A 71 -11.43 0.12 -30.57
C LEU A 71 -12.69 0.05 -31.44
N LYS A 72 -13.81 -0.40 -30.89
CA LYS A 72 -15.10 -0.48 -31.61
C LYS A 72 -15.73 0.89 -31.86
N ILE A 73 -15.44 1.88 -30.99
CA ILE A 73 -16.04 3.24 -31.06
C ILE A 73 -15.15 4.18 -31.85
N ASP A 74 -13.87 4.26 -31.52
CA ASP A 74 -12.92 5.27 -32.02
C ASP A 74 -12.04 4.75 -33.17
N GLY A 75 -12.07 3.45 -33.44
CA GLY A 75 -11.23 2.80 -34.43
C GLY A 75 -9.86 2.38 -33.91
N ILE A 76 -9.12 1.62 -34.75
CA ILE A 76 -7.86 0.96 -34.34
C ILE A 76 -6.75 1.99 -34.06
N LYS A 77 -6.47 2.87 -35.02
CA LYS A 77 -5.32 3.80 -34.93
C LYS A 77 -5.41 4.77 -33.75
N PRO A 78 -6.53 5.53 -33.54
CA PRO A 78 -6.65 6.43 -32.40
C PRO A 78 -6.56 5.73 -31.03
N THR A 79 -7.06 4.48 -30.96
CA THR A 79 -7.00 3.71 -29.70
C THR A 79 -5.58 3.25 -29.40
N LEU A 80 -4.84 2.75 -30.42
CA LEU A 80 -3.44 2.35 -30.26
C LEU A 80 -2.58 3.57 -29.87
N ASP A 81 -2.75 4.71 -30.54
CA ASP A 81 -2.02 5.94 -30.21
C ASP A 81 -2.29 6.38 -28.76
N THR A 82 -3.54 6.29 -28.32
CA THR A 82 -3.89 6.60 -26.91
C THR A 82 -3.21 5.66 -25.91
N ILE A 83 -3.15 4.35 -26.22
CA ILE A 83 -2.49 3.35 -25.35
C ILE A 83 -0.99 3.61 -25.32
N PHE A 84 -0.35 3.79 -26.48
CA PHE A 84 1.09 4.04 -26.54
C PHE A 84 1.47 5.33 -25.85
N ASN A 85 0.72 6.42 -26.06
CA ASN A 85 0.95 7.70 -25.40
C ASN A 85 0.87 7.57 -23.87
N LYS A 86 -0.11 6.81 -23.34
CA LYS A 86 -0.20 6.55 -21.89
C LYS A 86 0.97 5.73 -21.35
N LEU A 87 1.46 4.75 -22.11
CA LEU A 87 2.62 3.94 -21.70
C LEU A 87 3.94 4.70 -21.81
N GLU A 88 4.02 5.69 -22.70
CA GLU A 88 5.20 6.56 -22.86
C GLU A 88 5.29 7.66 -21.81
N GLN A 89 4.16 8.08 -21.22
CA GLN A 89 4.16 9.08 -20.17
C GLN A 89 4.97 8.59 -18.96
N PRO A 90 5.97 9.37 -18.50
CA PRO A 90 6.73 9.03 -17.31
C PRO A 90 5.81 9.01 -16.08
N LEU A 91 5.82 7.91 -15.35
CA LEU A 91 5.07 7.77 -14.11
C LEU A 91 5.98 8.12 -12.93
N PRO A 92 5.68 9.17 -12.15
CA PRO A 92 6.39 9.43 -10.91
C PRO A 92 6.23 8.26 -9.93
N LEU A 93 7.33 7.84 -9.30
CA LEU A 93 7.30 6.82 -8.24
C LEU A 93 7.25 7.46 -6.86
N GLY A 94 6.76 6.70 -5.90
CA GLY A 94 6.62 7.11 -4.51
C GLY A 94 5.26 7.72 -4.19
N TYR A 95 4.89 7.59 -2.91
CA TYR A 95 3.65 8.17 -2.33
C TYR A 95 3.76 8.32 -0.81
N CYS A 96 4.95 8.23 -0.26
CA CYS A 96 5.24 8.46 1.16
C CYS A 96 6.38 9.45 1.27
N ASN A 97 6.07 10.68 1.61
CA ASN A 97 6.99 11.81 1.60
C ASN A 97 6.92 12.58 2.92
N VAL A 98 8.06 13.00 3.41
CA VAL A 98 8.22 13.88 4.57
C VAL A 98 9.13 15.03 4.19
N GLY A 99 8.78 16.24 4.60
CA GLY A 99 9.59 17.41 4.35
C GLY A 99 9.06 18.67 5.02
N LYS A 100 9.61 19.81 4.59
CA LYS A 100 9.19 21.15 5.06
C LYS A 100 8.43 21.88 3.97
N ILE A 101 7.37 22.58 4.36
CA ILE A 101 6.62 23.44 3.45
C ILE A 101 7.50 24.63 3.06
N VAL A 102 7.67 24.84 1.76
CA VAL A 102 8.41 25.99 1.17
C VAL A 102 7.48 27.00 0.53
N ALA A 103 6.28 26.59 0.11
CA ALA A 103 5.23 27.49 -0.38
C ALA A 103 3.85 26.83 -0.25
N SER A 104 2.79 27.62 -0.22
CA SER A 104 1.41 27.13 -0.15
C SER A 104 0.46 28.03 -0.90
N ASP A 105 -0.68 27.49 -1.33
CA ASP A 105 -1.80 28.31 -1.78
C ASP A 105 -2.26 29.23 -0.65
N THR A 106 -2.46 30.50 -0.94
CA THR A 106 -2.82 31.56 0.02
C THR A 106 -4.13 31.30 0.77
N LYS A 107 -5.00 30.43 0.24
CA LYS A 107 -6.28 30.07 0.87
C LYS A 107 -6.12 29.00 1.96
N ILE A 108 -4.97 28.36 2.07
CA ILE A 108 -4.70 27.32 3.08
C ILE A 108 -4.24 28.01 4.38
N LYS A 109 -5.08 27.92 5.42
CA LYS A 109 -4.79 28.55 6.72
C LYS A 109 -4.12 27.60 7.74
N ASN A 110 -4.28 26.30 7.56
CA ASN A 110 -3.85 25.30 8.53
C ASN A 110 -2.36 24.92 8.41
N PHE A 111 -1.70 25.33 7.33
CA PHE A 111 -0.29 25.06 7.06
C PHE A 111 0.47 26.36 6.84
N LYS A 112 1.70 26.42 7.33
CA LYS A 112 2.61 27.56 7.19
C LYS A 112 3.93 27.12 6.55
N VAL A 113 4.60 28.04 5.86
CA VAL A 113 5.98 27.82 5.39
C VAL A 113 6.86 27.50 6.61
N GLY A 114 7.68 26.46 6.47
CA GLY A 114 8.52 25.91 7.55
C GLY A 114 7.89 24.76 8.34
N ASP A 115 6.57 24.54 8.29
CA ASP A 115 5.95 23.39 8.96
C ASP A 115 6.54 22.07 8.41
N ARG A 116 6.84 21.14 9.33
CA ARG A 116 7.18 19.76 8.99
C ARG A 116 5.90 18.99 8.67
N VAL A 117 5.88 18.30 7.55
CA VAL A 117 4.67 17.58 7.08
C VAL A 117 5.01 16.23 6.49
N VAL A 118 4.08 15.27 6.67
CA VAL A 118 3.99 14.05 5.90
C VAL A 118 2.95 14.23 4.79
N SER A 119 3.19 13.66 3.63
CA SER A 119 2.29 13.73 2.48
C SER A 119 2.38 12.50 1.59
N ASN A 120 1.43 12.37 0.66
CA ASN A 120 1.48 11.37 -0.40
C ASN A 120 2.35 11.79 -1.61
N GLY A 121 3.33 12.66 -1.39
CA GLY A 121 4.25 13.12 -2.43
C GLY A 121 5.13 12.02 -2.99
N PHE A 122 5.61 12.24 -4.23
CA PHE A 122 6.50 11.34 -4.95
C PHE A 122 7.94 11.39 -4.44
N HIS A 123 8.80 10.49 -4.94
CA HIS A 123 10.25 10.57 -4.77
C HIS A 123 10.82 11.69 -5.64
N ALA A 124 10.79 12.89 -5.12
CA ALA A 124 11.32 14.10 -5.77
C ALA A 124 11.84 15.08 -4.72
N GLU A 125 12.79 15.95 -5.10
CA GLU A 125 13.33 16.98 -4.19
C GLU A 125 12.26 17.97 -3.74
N ILE A 126 11.32 18.31 -4.63
CA ILE A 126 10.18 19.17 -4.31
C ILE A 126 8.90 18.54 -4.86
N VAL A 127 7.87 18.51 -4.03
CA VAL A 127 6.57 17.96 -4.40
C VAL A 127 5.44 18.95 -4.13
N ASN A 128 4.43 18.95 -4.99
CA ASN A 128 3.14 19.57 -4.72
C ASN A 128 2.17 18.52 -4.21
N SER A 129 1.72 18.64 -2.97
CA SER A 129 0.74 17.74 -2.37
C SER A 129 -0.56 18.47 -2.09
N PRO A 130 -1.73 17.86 -2.37
CA PRO A 130 -3.00 18.39 -1.89
C PRO A 130 -2.95 18.52 -0.37
N PHE A 131 -3.44 19.64 0.17
CA PHE A 131 -3.38 19.89 1.63
C PHE A 131 -4.14 18.83 2.44
N ASN A 132 -5.23 18.29 1.90
CA ASN A 132 -6.04 17.25 2.52
C ASN A 132 -5.39 15.84 2.50
N LEU A 133 -4.30 15.67 1.76
CA LEU A 133 -3.44 14.46 1.76
C LEU A 133 -2.10 14.72 2.46
N SER A 134 -2.10 15.69 3.36
CA SER A 134 -0.92 16.08 4.13
C SER A 134 -1.29 16.29 5.59
N ALA A 135 -0.36 16.00 6.51
CA ALA A 135 -0.53 16.20 7.94
C ALA A 135 0.74 16.81 8.54
N LYS A 136 0.57 17.66 9.57
CA LYS A 136 1.71 18.16 10.35
C LYS A 136 2.31 17.04 11.17
N ILE A 137 3.63 17.06 11.28
CA ILE A 137 4.39 16.12 12.10
C ILE A 137 4.58 16.76 13.48
N PRO A 138 4.17 16.10 14.56
CA PRO A 138 4.45 16.55 15.93
C PRO A 138 5.96 16.68 16.20
N ASP A 139 6.36 17.60 17.08
CA ASP A 139 7.77 17.88 17.34
C ASP A 139 8.53 16.67 17.92
N ASN A 140 7.85 15.82 18.68
CA ASN A 140 8.39 14.60 19.28
C ASN A 140 8.45 13.40 18.31
N VAL A 141 8.04 13.57 17.05
CA VAL A 141 8.07 12.51 16.02
C VAL A 141 9.16 12.83 15.01
N SER A 142 10.08 11.90 14.77
CA SER A 142 11.13 12.06 13.78
C SER A 142 10.61 11.89 12.33
N ASP A 143 11.37 12.36 11.36
CA ASP A 143 11.02 12.20 9.94
C ASP A 143 11.04 10.72 9.52
N GLU A 144 11.92 9.91 10.12
CA GLU A 144 12.02 8.45 9.92
C GLU A 144 10.76 7.72 10.40
N GLN A 145 10.16 8.17 11.50
CA GLN A 145 8.91 7.63 12.01
C GLN A 145 7.72 8.13 11.19
N ALA A 146 7.69 9.44 10.93
CA ALA A 146 6.58 10.09 10.25
C ALA A 146 6.36 9.56 8.82
N VAL A 147 7.42 9.17 8.10
CA VAL A 147 7.32 8.70 6.71
C VAL A 147 6.47 7.43 6.56
N TYR A 148 6.30 6.65 7.63
CA TYR A 148 5.43 5.47 7.64
C TYR A 148 3.94 5.80 7.79
N SER A 149 3.56 7.05 8.09
CA SER A 149 2.16 7.42 8.37
C SER A 149 1.21 7.12 7.22
N ILE A 150 1.67 7.18 5.96
CA ILE A 150 0.84 6.84 4.80
C ILE A 150 0.52 5.34 4.79
N LEU A 151 1.51 4.47 5.01
CA LEU A 151 1.27 3.03 5.14
C LEU A 151 0.46 2.73 6.40
N GLY A 152 0.70 3.46 7.49
CA GLY A 152 -0.08 3.40 8.73
C GLY A 152 -1.55 3.76 8.53
N SER A 153 -1.85 4.74 7.68
CA SER A 153 -3.25 5.11 7.37
C SER A 153 -3.97 4.00 6.57
N ILE A 154 -3.26 3.29 5.70
CA ILE A 154 -3.79 2.13 4.97
C ILE A 154 -4.08 0.98 5.96
N ALA A 155 -3.13 0.65 6.83
CA ALA A 155 -3.29 -0.35 7.89
C ALA A 155 -4.47 -0.01 8.81
N LEU A 156 -4.53 1.23 9.29
CA LEU A 156 -5.60 1.72 10.17
C LEU A 156 -6.98 1.67 9.50
N GLN A 157 -7.06 1.93 8.19
CA GLN A 157 -8.33 1.79 7.46
C GLN A 157 -8.81 0.34 7.45
N GLY A 158 -7.93 -0.64 7.24
CA GLY A 158 -8.25 -2.06 7.35
C GLY A 158 -8.79 -2.41 8.75
N ILE A 159 -8.15 -1.92 9.79
CA ILE A 159 -8.57 -2.11 11.19
C ILE A 159 -9.94 -1.47 11.44
N ARG A 160 -10.20 -0.25 10.95
CA ARG A 160 -11.50 0.42 11.08
C ARG A 160 -12.63 -0.36 10.39
N MET A 161 -12.36 -0.95 9.22
CA MET A 161 -13.34 -1.80 8.53
C MET A 161 -13.61 -3.09 9.30
N LEU A 162 -12.59 -3.68 9.92
CA LEU A 162 -12.73 -4.84 10.80
C LEU A 162 -13.55 -4.47 12.04
N ASN A 163 -13.30 -3.29 12.60
CA ASN A 163 -13.91 -2.77 13.83
C ASN A 163 -13.75 -3.75 15.02
N PRO A 164 -12.49 -4.09 15.36
CA PRO A 164 -12.22 -5.05 16.43
C PRO A 164 -12.47 -4.42 17.80
N THR A 165 -12.82 -5.26 18.77
CA THR A 165 -12.94 -4.89 20.18
C THR A 165 -11.79 -5.43 21.01
N LEU A 166 -11.62 -4.90 22.21
CA LEU A 166 -10.59 -5.33 23.17
C LEU A 166 -10.68 -6.84 23.44
N GLY A 167 -9.56 -7.55 23.35
CA GLY A 167 -9.47 -8.98 23.60
C GLY A 167 -9.83 -9.88 22.43
N GLU A 168 -10.35 -9.35 21.31
CA GLU A 168 -10.57 -10.15 20.10
C GLU A 168 -9.25 -10.70 19.55
N THR A 169 -9.33 -11.88 18.94
CA THR A 169 -8.19 -12.58 18.34
C THR A 169 -8.24 -12.41 16.82
N ILE A 170 -7.20 -11.77 16.26
CA ILE A 170 -7.14 -11.36 14.86
C ILE A 170 -5.96 -12.04 14.16
N ALA A 171 -6.18 -12.61 12.98
CA ALA A 171 -5.11 -13.09 12.13
C ALA A 171 -4.72 -12.04 11.08
N VAL A 172 -3.41 -11.81 10.89
CA VAL A 172 -2.85 -10.93 9.86
C VAL A 172 -2.03 -11.75 8.89
N PHE A 173 -2.47 -11.86 7.65
CA PHE A 173 -1.78 -12.56 6.57
C PHE A 173 -0.93 -11.61 5.76
N GLY A 174 0.37 -11.89 5.73
CA GLY A 174 1.39 -11.07 5.10
C GLY A 174 2.06 -10.10 6.07
N CYS A 175 3.33 -10.34 6.38
CA CYS A 175 4.16 -9.50 7.27
C CYS A 175 5.05 -8.53 6.47
N GLY A 176 4.52 -7.97 5.37
CA GLY A 176 5.13 -6.81 4.71
C GLY A 176 4.97 -5.54 5.55
N SER A 177 5.38 -4.38 5.01
CA SER A 177 5.33 -3.11 5.76
C SER A 177 3.92 -2.78 6.29
N VAL A 178 2.87 -2.99 5.47
CA VAL A 178 1.48 -2.75 5.91
C VAL A 178 1.07 -3.78 6.97
N GLY A 179 1.41 -5.07 6.78
CA GLY A 179 1.04 -6.12 7.72
C GLY A 179 1.71 -5.97 9.08
N LEU A 180 3.00 -5.63 9.10
CA LEU A 180 3.73 -5.36 10.37
C LEU A 180 3.14 -4.15 11.12
N ILE A 181 2.78 -3.09 10.42
CA ILE A 181 2.10 -1.92 11.03
C ILE A 181 0.70 -2.31 11.51
N THR A 182 -0.04 -3.11 10.73
CA THR A 182 -1.36 -3.62 11.14
C THR A 182 -1.25 -4.43 12.43
N THR A 183 -0.25 -5.32 12.53
CA THR A 183 0.03 -6.11 13.73
C THR A 183 0.28 -5.23 14.95
N GLN A 184 1.17 -4.23 14.83
CA GLN A 184 1.46 -3.28 15.92
C GLN A 184 0.21 -2.51 16.38
N LEU A 185 -0.57 -2.00 15.43
CA LEU A 185 -1.78 -1.23 15.72
C LEU A 185 -2.86 -2.10 16.42
N LEU A 186 -3.04 -3.36 15.99
CA LEU A 186 -3.98 -4.29 16.62
C LEU A 186 -3.56 -4.64 18.04
N ILE A 187 -2.28 -4.93 18.28
CA ILE A 187 -1.75 -5.20 19.61
C ILE A 187 -1.92 -3.97 20.51
N SER A 188 -1.61 -2.78 20.00
CA SER A 188 -1.83 -1.51 20.72
C SER A 188 -3.32 -1.24 21.01
N ASN A 189 -4.22 -1.79 20.21
CA ASN A 189 -5.68 -1.73 20.43
C ASN A 189 -6.18 -2.81 21.41
N GLY A 190 -5.27 -3.63 21.97
CA GLY A 190 -5.59 -4.69 22.93
C GLY A 190 -6.15 -5.96 22.33
N CYS A 191 -5.90 -6.22 21.06
CA CYS A 191 -6.23 -7.48 20.40
C CYS A 191 -5.10 -8.51 20.56
N ASN A 192 -5.45 -9.79 20.58
CA ASN A 192 -4.50 -10.87 20.39
C ASN A 192 -4.24 -11.05 18.88
N VAL A 193 -2.99 -11.17 18.46
CA VAL A 193 -2.67 -11.19 17.03
C VAL A 193 -1.86 -12.42 16.67
N MET A 194 -2.28 -13.13 15.62
CA MET A 194 -1.49 -14.13 14.91
C MET A 194 -1.01 -13.56 13.59
N ALA A 195 0.29 -13.47 13.40
CA ALA A 195 0.92 -13.04 12.14
C ALA A 195 1.29 -14.27 11.30
N VAL A 196 0.94 -14.27 10.03
CA VAL A 196 1.14 -15.37 9.09
C VAL A 196 1.95 -14.89 7.89
N ASP A 197 3.09 -15.53 7.60
CA ASP A 197 3.92 -15.22 6.41
C ASP A 197 4.77 -16.45 6.01
N PHE A 198 5.33 -16.44 4.81
CA PHE A 198 6.35 -17.39 4.34
C PHE A 198 7.77 -16.98 4.75
N ASP A 199 8.01 -15.73 5.10
CA ASP A 199 9.31 -15.17 5.46
C ASP A 199 9.50 -15.20 6.98
N LYS A 200 10.40 -16.08 7.44
CA LYS A 200 10.72 -16.23 8.87
C LYS A 200 11.27 -14.95 9.50
N ASN A 201 12.07 -14.16 8.75
CA ASN A 201 12.64 -12.92 9.30
C ASN A 201 11.55 -11.89 9.58
N ARG A 202 10.53 -11.80 8.71
CA ARG A 202 9.38 -10.92 8.93
C ARG A 202 8.52 -11.39 10.09
N LEU A 203 8.36 -12.70 10.25
CA LEU A 203 7.65 -13.27 11.39
C LEU A 203 8.36 -12.97 12.72
N GLU A 204 9.69 -13.05 12.78
CA GLU A 204 10.44 -12.68 13.98
C GLU A 204 10.25 -11.18 14.33
N ILE A 205 10.12 -10.30 13.34
CA ILE A 205 9.76 -8.91 13.59
C ILE A 205 8.35 -8.81 14.20
N ALA A 206 7.36 -9.51 13.63
CA ALA A 206 6.00 -9.54 14.18
C ALA A 206 5.96 -10.07 15.61
N LYS A 207 6.74 -11.15 15.88
CA LYS A 207 6.89 -11.73 17.21
C LYS A 207 7.49 -10.75 18.22
N SER A 208 8.46 -9.93 17.79
CA SER A 208 9.06 -8.91 18.66
C SER A 208 8.07 -7.84 19.13
N TYR A 209 6.94 -7.67 18.44
CA TYR A 209 5.84 -6.82 18.83
C TYR A 209 4.82 -7.49 19.75
N GLY A 210 4.96 -8.81 19.99
CA GLY A 210 4.06 -9.59 20.84
C GLY A 210 3.00 -10.39 20.09
N ALA A 211 3.13 -10.58 18.78
CA ALA A 211 2.25 -11.45 18.02
C ALA A 211 2.64 -12.92 18.15
N ASP A 212 1.66 -13.82 18.17
CA ASP A 212 1.88 -15.21 17.81
C ASP A 212 2.24 -15.30 16.33
N ILE A 213 3.09 -16.24 15.94
CA ILE A 213 3.56 -16.35 14.56
C ILE A 213 3.26 -17.72 13.97
N PHE A 214 2.86 -17.73 12.71
CA PHE A 214 2.71 -18.96 11.94
C PHE A 214 3.47 -18.86 10.61
N HIS A 215 4.44 -19.78 10.43
CA HIS A 215 5.18 -19.90 9.18
C HIS A 215 4.40 -20.78 8.20
N LEU A 216 3.94 -20.19 7.09
CA LEU A 216 3.09 -20.86 6.11
C LEU A 216 3.91 -21.78 5.18
N SER A 217 4.64 -22.74 5.74
CA SER A 217 5.34 -23.79 4.98
C SER A 217 4.46 -24.99 4.67
N ASN A 218 3.43 -25.21 5.49
CA ASN A 218 2.46 -26.29 5.34
C ASN A 218 1.06 -25.78 5.71
N SER A 219 0.22 -25.58 4.70
CA SER A 219 -1.14 -25.07 4.87
C SER A 219 -2.03 -25.98 5.74
N ASP A 220 -1.76 -27.30 5.73
CA ASP A 220 -2.57 -28.27 6.48
C ASP A 220 -2.43 -28.11 8.00
N GLN A 221 -1.35 -27.50 8.47
CA GLN A 221 -1.11 -27.23 9.88
C GLN A 221 -1.77 -25.92 10.37
N LEU A 222 -2.15 -25.03 9.45
CA LEU A 222 -2.70 -23.73 9.80
C LEU A 222 -3.98 -23.85 10.63
N LEU A 223 -4.89 -24.72 10.24
CA LEU A 223 -6.16 -24.90 10.93
C LEU A 223 -5.93 -25.45 12.36
N ASN A 224 -5.05 -26.43 12.51
CA ASN A 224 -4.73 -27.00 13.82
C ASN A 224 -4.06 -25.96 14.74
N PHE A 225 -3.14 -25.17 14.19
CA PHE A 225 -2.48 -24.11 14.94
C PHE A 225 -3.49 -23.00 15.34
N SER A 226 -4.37 -22.64 14.44
CA SER A 226 -5.46 -21.68 14.68
C SER A 226 -6.41 -22.14 15.78
N ASN A 227 -6.80 -23.41 15.75
CA ASN A 227 -7.66 -24.01 16.78
C ASN A 227 -7.03 -23.97 18.16
N ASN A 228 -5.70 -24.20 18.25
CA ASN A 228 -4.98 -24.11 19.52
C ASN A 228 -4.97 -22.69 20.08
N ILE A 229 -4.69 -21.67 19.24
CA ILE A 229 -4.65 -20.26 19.66
C ILE A 229 -6.05 -19.76 20.07
N THR A 230 -7.09 -20.17 19.34
CA THR A 230 -8.45 -19.68 19.53
C THR A 230 -9.31 -20.57 20.41
N ASN A 231 -8.75 -21.62 21.04
CA ASN A 231 -9.49 -22.62 21.80
C ASN A 231 -10.69 -23.22 21.00
N ASN A 232 -10.46 -23.50 19.72
CA ASN A 232 -11.46 -24.01 18.75
C ASN A 232 -12.61 -23.05 18.43
N ASN A 233 -12.53 -21.78 18.82
CA ASN A 233 -13.59 -20.79 18.50
C ASN A 233 -13.41 -20.18 17.09
N GLY A 234 -12.20 -20.20 16.54
CA GLY A 234 -11.83 -19.48 15.32
C GLY A 234 -11.55 -17.99 15.57
N PHE A 235 -10.92 -17.33 14.61
CA PHE A 235 -10.55 -15.91 14.70
C PHE A 235 -11.78 -15.00 14.58
N ASP A 236 -11.83 -13.95 15.39
CA ASP A 236 -12.85 -12.89 15.30
C ASP A 236 -12.77 -12.12 13.99
N GLY A 237 -11.55 -11.96 13.50
CA GLY A 237 -11.30 -11.33 12.22
C GLY A 237 -9.99 -11.76 11.57
N VAL A 238 -9.92 -11.60 10.25
CA VAL A 238 -8.72 -11.83 9.46
C VAL A 238 -8.45 -10.62 8.57
N ILE A 239 -7.22 -10.11 8.57
CA ILE A 239 -6.80 -9.03 7.67
C ILE A 239 -5.75 -9.58 6.69
N LEU A 240 -6.05 -9.50 5.40
CA LEU A 240 -5.17 -9.92 4.32
C LEU A 240 -4.40 -8.71 3.78
N THR A 241 -3.11 -8.61 4.11
CA THR A 241 -2.22 -7.51 3.67
C THR A 241 -1.20 -7.95 2.62
N LEU A 242 -1.28 -9.21 2.19
CA LEU A 242 -0.40 -9.80 1.18
C LEU A 242 -0.83 -9.42 -0.25
N SER A 243 0.06 -9.67 -1.21
CA SER A 243 -0.23 -9.55 -2.64
C SER A 243 0.07 -10.87 -3.35
N THR A 244 -0.94 -11.48 -3.99
CA THR A 244 -0.83 -12.75 -4.70
C THR A 244 -1.92 -12.88 -5.78
N LYS A 245 -1.64 -13.68 -6.81
CA LYS A 245 -2.65 -14.06 -7.82
C LYS A 245 -3.53 -15.23 -7.39
N SER A 246 -3.15 -15.92 -6.31
CA SER A 246 -3.90 -17.04 -5.74
C SER A 246 -5.08 -16.53 -4.91
N ASN A 247 -6.18 -17.27 -4.90
CA ASN A 247 -7.31 -17.09 -3.99
C ASN A 247 -7.16 -17.93 -2.70
N GLU A 248 -6.11 -18.73 -2.60
CA GLU A 248 -5.85 -19.60 -1.43
C GLU A 248 -5.88 -18.85 -0.08
N PRO A 249 -5.27 -17.66 0.07
CA PRO A 249 -5.34 -16.93 1.33
C PRO A 249 -6.77 -16.58 1.78
N ILE A 250 -7.69 -16.40 0.84
CA ILE A 250 -9.10 -16.11 1.15
C ILE A 250 -9.78 -17.37 1.70
N HIS A 251 -9.51 -18.53 1.09
CA HIS A 251 -10.04 -19.81 1.58
C HIS A 251 -9.46 -20.14 2.96
N GLN A 252 -8.16 -19.96 3.16
CA GLN A 252 -7.52 -20.16 4.46
C GLN A 252 -8.11 -19.22 5.52
N ALA A 253 -8.30 -17.94 5.19
CA ALA A 253 -8.93 -16.96 6.07
C ALA A 253 -10.37 -17.39 6.46
N ALA A 254 -11.13 -17.92 5.50
CA ALA A 254 -12.49 -18.40 5.76
C ALA A 254 -12.50 -19.63 6.69
N GLN A 255 -11.55 -20.57 6.49
CA GLN A 255 -11.45 -21.79 7.30
C GLN A 255 -11.11 -21.51 8.77
N ILE A 256 -10.26 -20.51 9.04
CA ILE A 256 -9.84 -20.20 10.41
C ILE A 256 -10.75 -19.16 11.11
N SER A 257 -11.65 -18.53 10.38
CA SER A 257 -12.58 -17.55 10.95
C SER A 257 -13.71 -18.23 11.73
N ARG A 258 -14.09 -17.64 12.87
CA ARG A 258 -15.32 -18.05 13.56
C ARG A 258 -16.57 -17.76 12.74
N LYS A 259 -17.68 -18.34 13.12
CA LYS A 259 -18.99 -17.96 12.58
C LYS A 259 -19.22 -16.45 12.79
N ARG A 260 -19.61 -15.75 11.72
CA ARG A 260 -19.78 -14.28 11.67
C ARG A 260 -18.47 -13.48 11.85
N GLY A 261 -17.30 -14.13 11.78
CA GLY A 261 -16.01 -13.44 11.67
C GLY A 261 -15.93 -12.62 10.41
N LYS A 262 -15.09 -11.58 10.40
CA LYS A 262 -14.93 -10.67 9.27
C LYS A 262 -13.58 -10.92 8.59
N ILE A 263 -13.56 -10.87 7.28
CA ILE A 263 -12.33 -10.93 6.47
C ILE A 263 -12.17 -9.60 5.76
N ILE A 264 -11.05 -8.91 5.98
CA ILE A 264 -10.75 -7.61 5.39
C ILE A 264 -9.59 -7.78 4.41
N LEU A 265 -9.85 -7.44 3.15
CA LEU A 265 -8.82 -7.42 2.11
C LEU A 265 -8.23 -6.01 2.02
N VAL A 266 -6.98 -5.86 2.45
CA VAL A 266 -6.17 -4.63 2.34
C VAL A 266 -5.16 -4.74 1.21
N GLY A 267 -4.65 -5.95 0.99
CA GLY A 267 -3.73 -6.27 -0.10
C GLY A 267 -4.44 -6.56 -1.42
N ASP A 268 -3.80 -7.32 -2.28
CA ASP A 268 -4.31 -7.71 -3.60
C ASP A 268 -4.27 -9.23 -3.72
N CYS A 269 -5.42 -9.88 -3.73
CA CYS A 269 -5.56 -11.33 -3.88
C CYS A 269 -6.37 -11.68 -5.13
N GLY A 270 -6.09 -12.86 -5.69
CA GLY A 270 -6.97 -13.41 -6.73
C GLY A 270 -8.36 -13.64 -6.18
N LEU A 271 -9.37 -13.04 -6.80
CA LEU A 271 -10.80 -13.23 -6.47
C LEU A 271 -11.42 -14.15 -7.54
N LYS A 272 -11.23 -15.46 -7.40
CA LYS A 272 -12.00 -16.47 -8.12
C LYS A 272 -12.88 -17.17 -7.10
N PHE A 273 -14.16 -16.92 -7.20
CA PHE A 273 -15.20 -17.59 -6.41
C PHE A 273 -15.73 -18.79 -7.16
#